data_678a7eef7113c0bda678de169a83b880
#
_entry.id   678a7eef7113c0bda678de169a83b880
#
_cell.length_a   1.000
_cell.length_b   1.000
_cell.length_c   1.000
_cell.angle_alpha   90.00
_cell.angle_beta   90.00
_cell.angle_gamma   90.00
#
_symmetry.space_group_name_H-M   'P 1'
#
loop_
_entity.id
_entity.type
_entity.pdbx_description
1 polymer ?
#
loop_
_entity_poly.entity_id
_entity_poly.type
_entity_poly.pdbx_seq_one_letter_code
_entity_poly.pdbx_strand_id
1 'polypeptide(L)'
;MSRRRRPEKREILPEPKFGDQVLSKFMNNLMLDGKKAGAEGIVYTALDVVEAKAKSNPVELFHTALDNIKPQVEVRSRRVGGATYQVPVEVRPERAQALAIRWLITAARGRPETTMSARLSGEMMDAANNRGNAVKKREDTHRMADANRAFSHYRW
;
A
#
# COMPACT_ATOMS: atom_id res chain seq x y z
N MET A 1 2.01 26.46 -11.51
CA MET A 1 2.10 25.13 -12.15
C MET A 1 1.75 25.25 -13.63
N SER A 2 2.57 24.69 -14.50
CA SER A 2 2.29 24.67 -15.94
C SER A 2 1.13 23.70 -16.23
N ARG A 3 0.08 24.19 -16.90
CA ARG A 3 -1.03 23.35 -17.37
C ARG A 3 -0.73 22.68 -18.74
N ARG A 4 0.32 23.14 -19.43
CA ARG A 4 0.67 22.69 -20.78
C ARG A 4 1.52 21.42 -20.79
N ARG A 5 2.22 21.11 -19.73
CA ARG A 5 3.18 20.02 -19.69
C ARG A 5 3.00 19.19 -18.41
N ARG A 6 2.83 17.89 -18.55
CA ARG A 6 2.97 16.95 -17.45
C ARG A 6 4.45 16.56 -17.35
N PRO A 7 5.04 16.55 -16.15
CA PRO A 7 6.37 16.02 -15.97
C PRO A 7 6.39 14.53 -16.34
N GLU A 8 7.46 14.09 -16.95
CA GLU A 8 7.67 12.68 -17.24
C GLU A 8 7.77 11.89 -15.93
N LYS A 9 7.17 10.70 -15.92
CA LYS A 9 7.29 9.80 -14.79
C LYS A 9 8.71 9.23 -14.78
N ARG A 10 9.40 9.33 -13.64
CA ARG A 10 10.71 8.70 -13.47
C ARG A 10 10.56 7.19 -13.57
N GLU A 11 11.39 6.56 -14.34
CA GLU A 11 11.50 5.10 -14.37
C GLU A 11 12.13 4.61 -13.06
N ILE A 12 11.53 3.59 -12.50
CA ILE A 12 12.04 2.91 -11.32
C ILE A 12 12.66 1.61 -11.80
N LEU A 13 13.96 1.48 -11.58
CA LEU A 13 14.67 0.25 -11.91
C LEU A 13 14.18 -0.89 -10.99
N PRO A 14 14.10 -2.12 -11.52
CA PRO A 14 13.78 -3.27 -10.70
C PRO A 14 14.85 -3.49 -9.63
N GLU A 15 14.45 -4.08 -8.53
CA GLU A 15 15.32 -4.37 -7.42
C GLU A 15 16.35 -5.47 -7.82
N PRO A 16 17.65 -5.33 -7.47
CA PRO A 16 18.73 -6.20 -8.00
C PRO A 16 18.62 -7.67 -7.61
N LYS A 17 18.13 -7.99 -6.40
CA LYS A 17 18.14 -9.35 -5.86
C LYS A 17 17.04 -10.22 -6.48
N PHE A 18 15.84 -9.69 -6.64
CA PHE A 18 14.67 -10.41 -7.13
C PHE A 18 14.15 -9.92 -8.50
N GLY A 19 14.66 -8.79 -8.97
CA GLY A 19 14.23 -8.18 -10.22
C GLY A 19 12.82 -7.60 -10.19
N ASP A 20 12.29 -7.28 -9.01
CA ASP A 20 10.92 -6.82 -8.81
C ASP A 20 10.85 -5.29 -8.73
N GLN A 21 10.07 -4.70 -9.63
CA GLN A 21 9.87 -3.25 -9.69
C GLN A 21 8.95 -2.72 -8.58
N VAL A 22 7.96 -3.52 -8.17
CA VAL A 22 7.03 -3.14 -7.08
C VAL A 22 7.77 -3.14 -5.75
N LEU A 23 8.67 -4.10 -5.55
CA LEU A 23 9.53 -4.17 -4.37
C LEU A 23 10.46 -2.95 -4.29
N SER A 24 11.01 -2.52 -5.42
CA SER A 24 11.79 -1.28 -5.51
C SER A 24 10.98 -0.05 -5.13
N LYS A 25 9.75 0.07 -5.62
CA LYS A 25 8.81 1.13 -5.20
C LYS A 25 8.51 1.09 -3.71
N PHE A 26 8.34 -0.11 -3.16
CA PHE A 26 8.11 -0.30 -1.74
C PHE A 26 9.28 0.19 -0.89
N MET A 27 10.52 -0.17 -1.26
CA MET A 27 11.74 0.31 -0.59
C MET A 27 11.83 1.83 -0.62
N ASN A 28 11.54 2.46 -1.76
CA ASN A 28 11.55 3.91 -1.90
C ASN A 28 10.50 4.60 -1.00
N ASN A 29 9.34 3.98 -0.79
CA ASN A 29 8.31 4.51 0.11
C ASN A 29 8.62 4.24 1.60
N LEU A 30 9.31 3.16 1.91
CA LEU A 30 9.74 2.85 3.27
C LEU A 30 10.89 3.76 3.74
N MET A 31 11.73 4.22 2.81
CA MET A 31 12.88 5.07 3.08
C MET A 31 12.51 6.34 3.83
N LEU A 32 13.31 6.68 4.84
CA LEU A 32 13.25 7.93 5.59
C LEU A 32 14.57 8.68 5.41
N ASP A 33 14.52 10.00 5.31
CA ASP A 33 15.68 10.89 5.24
C ASP A 33 16.70 10.53 4.13
N GLY A 34 16.21 9.94 3.03
CA GLY A 34 17.08 9.50 1.94
C GLY A 34 17.96 8.27 2.25
N LYS A 35 17.75 7.60 3.36
CA LYS A 35 18.53 6.42 3.80
C LYS A 35 18.08 5.15 3.09
N LYS A 36 18.38 5.07 1.79
CA LYS A 36 17.93 3.94 0.95
C LYS A 36 18.53 2.60 1.38
N ALA A 37 19.81 2.57 1.68
CA ALA A 37 20.49 1.35 2.14
C ALA A 37 19.86 0.77 3.42
N GLY A 38 19.42 1.63 4.34
CA GLY A 38 18.69 1.21 5.54
C GLY A 38 17.34 0.58 5.20
N ALA A 39 16.58 1.17 4.29
CA ALA A 39 15.30 0.64 3.83
C ALA A 39 15.48 -0.70 3.10
N GLU A 40 16.47 -0.83 2.25
CA GLU A 40 16.81 -2.10 1.57
C GLU A 40 17.15 -3.20 2.58
N GLY A 41 18.00 -2.90 3.57
CA GLY A 41 18.36 -3.84 4.64
C GLY A 41 17.13 -4.31 5.43
N ILE A 42 16.22 -3.42 5.78
CA ILE A 42 14.96 -3.76 6.47
C ILE A 42 14.11 -4.70 5.62
N VAL A 43 13.93 -4.38 4.34
CA VAL A 43 13.08 -5.20 3.43
C VAL A 43 13.69 -6.57 3.20
N TYR A 44 14.98 -6.66 2.92
CA TYR A 44 15.65 -7.95 2.74
C TYR A 44 15.59 -8.83 3.98
N THR A 45 15.86 -8.27 5.16
CA THR A 45 15.73 -9.00 6.42
C THR A 45 14.29 -9.47 6.66
N ALA A 46 13.31 -8.62 6.35
CA ALA A 46 11.89 -9.00 6.47
C ALA A 46 11.53 -10.15 5.52
N LEU A 47 12.01 -10.12 4.27
CA LEU A 47 11.77 -11.19 3.31
C LEU A 47 12.44 -12.50 3.73
N ASP A 48 13.66 -12.46 4.27
CA ASP A 48 14.35 -13.64 4.81
C ASP A 48 13.56 -14.27 5.98
N VAL A 49 13.01 -13.45 6.87
CA VAL A 49 12.15 -13.92 7.98
C VAL A 49 10.85 -14.54 7.45
N VAL A 50 10.25 -13.95 6.43
CA VAL A 50 9.04 -14.50 5.80
C VAL A 50 9.34 -15.85 5.14
N GLU A 51 10.41 -15.96 4.40
CA GLU A 51 10.85 -17.22 3.77
C GLU A 51 11.03 -18.33 4.81
N ALA A 52 11.74 -18.02 5.92
CA ALA A 52 11.99 -18.99 6.99
C ALA A 52 10.71 -19.45 7.69
N LYS A 53 9.74 -18.55 7.90
CA LYS A 53 8.49 -18.86 8.61
C LYS A 53 7.41 -19.46 7.72
N ALA A 54 7.20 -18.89 6.54
CA ALA A 54 6.15 -19.31 5.62
C ALA A 54 6.59 -20.47 4.72
N LYS A 55 7.89 -20.76 4.61
CA LYS A 55 8.48 -21.80 3.74
C LYS A 55 8.01 -21.68 2.29
N SER A 56 7.80 -20.48 1.82
CA SER A 56 7.34 -20.14 0.48
C SER A 56 8.16 -18.98 -0.09
N ASN A 57 7.97 -18.69 -1.39
CA ASN A 57 8.65 -17.57 -2.03
C ASN A 57 8.24 -16.23 -1.36
N PRO A 58 9.17 -15.49 -0.74
CA PRO A 58 8.85 -14.27 -0.01
C PRO A 58 8.31 -13.16 -0.91
N VAL A 59 8.73 -13.10 -2.17
CA VAL A 59 8.25 -12.08 -3.12
C VAL A 59 6.81 -12.36 -3.55
N GLU A 60 6.46 -13.62 -3.78
CA GLU A 60 5.07 -14.01 -4.08
C GLU A 60 4.15 -13.72 -2.90
N LEU A 61 4.59 -13.99 -1.68
CA LEU A 61 3.85 -13.65 -0.47
C LEU A 61 3.69 -12.12 -0.34
N PHE A 62 4.72 -11.34 -0.64
CA PHE A 62 4.64 -9.88 -0.67
C PHE A 62 3.59 -9.38 -1.68
N HIS A 63 3.56 -9.92 -2.90
CA HIS A 63 2.55 -9.58 -3.89
C HIS A 63 1.14 -9.99 -3.46
N THR A 64 0.98 -11.17 -2.88
CA THR A 64 -0.29 -11.62 -2.31
C THR A 64 -0.77 -10.69 -1.19
N ALA A 65 0.12 -10.29 -0.30
CA ALA A 65 -0.19 -9.33 0.76
C ALA A 65 -0.65 -7.98 0.19
N LEU A 66 0.06 -7.44 -0.81
CA LEU A 66 -0.33 -6.19 -1.46
C LEU A 66 -1.69 -6.33 -2.17
N ASP A 67 -1.93 -7.41 -2.89
CA ASP A 67 -3.21 -7.63 -3.58
C ASP A 67 -4.38 -7.69 -2.60
N ASN A 68 -4.17 -8.29 -1.43
CA ASN A 68 -5.17 -8.32 -0.36
C ASN A 68 -5.41 -6.94 0.29
N ILE A 69 -4.47 -6.02 0.21
CA ILE A 69 -4.59 -4.66 0.77
C ILE A 69 -5.14 -3.66 -0.26
N LYS A 70 -4.97 -3.90 -1.56
CA LYS A 70 -5.41 -2.97 -2.61
C LYS A 70 -6.91 -2.69 -2.50
N PRO A 71 -7.33 -1.40 -2.36
CA PRO A 71 -8.74 -1.05 -2.38
C PRO A 71 -9.29 -1.01 -3.82
N GLN A 72 -10.53 -1.39 -3.98
CA GLN A 72 -11.26 -1.26 -5.26
C GLN A 72 -12.01 0.07 -5.36
N VAL A 73 -12.48 0.59 -4.22
CA VAL A 73 -13.21 1.85 -4.10
C VAL A 73 -12.66 2.69 -2.97
N GLU A 74 -12.72 3.99 -3.14
CA GLU A 74 -12.41 4.98 -2.11
C GLU A 74 -13.50 6.04 -2.07
N VAL A 75 -13.49 6.85 -1.02
CA VAL A 75 -14.42 7.97 -0.87
C VAL A 75 -13.68 9.27 -1.14
N ARG A 76 -14.24 10.11 -2.00
CA ARG A 76 -13.73 11.46 -2.29
C ARG A 76 -14.76 12.51 -1.93
N SER A 77 -14.30 13.56 -1.29
CA SER A 77 -15.13 14.72 -0.99
C SER A 77 -15.45 15.51 -2.25
N ARG A 78 -16.72 15.79 -2.48
CA ARG A 78 -17.19 16.69 -3.53
C ARG A 78 -18.13 17.75 -2.95
N ARG A 79 -17.93 18.98 -3.33
CA ARG A 79 -18.80 20.09 -2.92
C ARG A 79 -19.87 20.34 -3.98
N VAL A 80 -21.13 20.21 -3.61
CA VAL A 80 -22.29 20.43 -4.47
C VAL A 80 -23.28 21.33 -3.75
N GLY A 81 -23.61 22.48 -4.34
CA GLY A 81 -24.61 23.40 -3.76
C GLY A 81 -24.28 23.89 -2.35
N GLY A 82 -22.98 24.06 -2.01
CA GLY A 82 -22.52 24.47 -0.69
C GLY A 82 -22.38 23.36 0.35
N ALA A 83 -22.90 22.17 0.11
CA ALA A 83 -22.72 21.00 0.95
C ALA A 83 -21.57 20.12 0.46
N THR A 84 -20.86 19.48 1.39
CA THR A 84 -19.78 18.54 1.07
C THR A 84 -20.29 17.12 1.20
N TYR A 85 -20.20 16.38 0.10
CA TYR A 85 -20.59 14.97 0.05
C TYR A 85 -19.37 14.07 -0.09
N GLN A 86 -19.42 12.92 0.57
CA GLN A 86 -18.43 11.86 0.41
C GLN A 86 -18.90 10.94 -0.72
N VAL A 87 -18.24 11.00 -1.87
CA VAL A 87 -18.66 10.27 -3.08
C VAL A 87 -17.77 9.06 -3.27
N PRO A 88 -18.33 7.83 -3.33
CA PRO A 88 -17.55 6.64 -3.64
C PRO A 88 -17.09 6.65 -5.10
N VAL A 89 -15.81 6.36 -5.32
CA VAL A 89 -15.16 6.37 -6.63
C VAL A 89 -14.28 5.13 -6.77
N GLU A 90 -14.28 4.52 -7.95
CA GLU A 90 -13.36 3.44 -8.26
C GLU A 90 -11.91 3.90 -8.23
N VAL A 91 -11.03 3.06 -7.70
CA VAL A 91 -9.59 3.34 -7.58
C VAL A 91 -8.86 2.79 -8.79
N ARG A 92 -8.08 3.63 -9.46
CA ARG A 92 -7.20 3.21 -10.55
C ARG A 92 -6.11 2.26 -10.04
N PRO A 93 -5.65 1.27 -10.84
CA PRO A 93 -4.65 0.28 -10.40
C PRO A 93 -3.37 0.88 -9.83
N GLU A 94 -2.83 1.93 -10.44
CA GLU A 94 -1.63 2.63 -9.94
C GLU A 94 -1.85 3.24 -8.55
N ARG A 95 -3.02 3.82 -8.32
CA ARG A 95 -3.38 4.40 -7.04
C ARG A 95 -3.66 3.32 -6.00
N ALA A 96 -4.32 2.24 -6.38
CA ALA A 96 -4.56 1.09 -5.50
C ALA A 96 -3.25 0.51 -4.97
N GLN A 97 -2.26 0.35 -5.84
CA GLN A 97 -0.92 -0.09 -5.46
C GLN A 97 -0.23 0.91 -4.52
N ALA A 98 -0.29 2.21 -4.81
CA ALA A 98 0.30 3.24 -3.95
C ALA A 98 -0.35 3.28 -2.56
N LEU A 99 -1.67 3.12 -2.48
CA LEU A 99 -2.39 3.04 -1.21
C LEU A 99 -2.03 1.76 -0.44
N ALA A 100 -1.95 0.62 -1.12
CA ALA A 100 -1.57 -0.65 -0.49
C ALA A 100 -0.17 -0.57 0.13
N ILE A 101 0.80 -0.02 -0.58
CA ILE A 101 2.16 0.20 -0.07
C ILE A 101 2.15 1.09 1.16
N ARG A 102 1.46 2.21 1.09
CA ARG A 102 1.36 3.18 2.21
C ARG A 102 0.71 2.56 3.43
N TRP A 103 -0.39 1.85 3.26
CA TRP A 103 -1.12 1.22 4.36
C TRP A 103 -0.32 0.08 4.99
N LEU A 104 0.38 -0.72 4.19
CA LEU A 104 1.27 -1.76 4.71
C LEU A 104 2.39 -1.18 5.56
N ILE A 105 3.06 -0.12 5.10
CA ILE A 105 4.12 0.55 5.85
C ILE A 105 3.58 1.17 7.14
N THR A 106 2.45 1.86 7.07
CA THR A 106 1.82 2.49 8.25
C THR A 106 1.40 1.46 9.27
N ALA A 107 0.78 0.38 8.83
CA ALA A 107 0.36 -0.73 9.70
C ALA A 107 1.57 -1.42 10.35
N ALA A 108 2.63 -1.68 9.58
CA ALA A 108 3.86 -2.25 10.11
C ALA A 108 4.50 -1.36 11.20
N ARG A 109 4.57 -0.06 10.97
CA ARG A 109 5.11 0.89 11.96
C ARG A 109 4.33 0.92 13.27
N GLY A 110 3.03 0.63 13.24
CA GLY A 110 2.17 0.57 14.43
C GLY A 110 2.23 -0.74 15.21
N ARG A 111 3.00 -1.73 14.76
CA ARG A 111 3.11 -3.04 15.43
C ARG A 111 4.02 -2.98 16.66
N PRO A 112 3.80 -3.87 17.63
CA PRO A 112 4.54 -3.87 18.89
C PRO A 112 5.94 -4.49 18.83
N GLU A 113 6.29 -5.18 17.73
CA GLU A 113 7.61 -5.81 17.60
C GLU A 113 8.75 -4.78 17.69
N THR A 114 9.92 -5.22 18.13
CA THR A 114 11.04 -4.32 18.44
C THR A 114 11.67 -3.71 17.20
N THR A 115 11.92 -4.52 16.16
CA THR A 115 12.58 -4.07 14.93
C THR A 115 11.60 -3.83 13.80
N MET A 116 11.91 -2.89 12.90
CA MET A 116 11.05 -2.63 11.73
C MET A 116 10.99 -3.83 10.78
N SER A 117 12.05 -4.60 10.64
CA SER A 117 12.06 -5.83 9.83
C SER A 117 11.11 -6.89 10.40
N ALA A 118 11.06 -7.06 11.72
CA ALA A 118 10.12 -7.96 12.38
C ALA A 118 8.67 -7.47 12.23
N ARG A 119 8.43 -6.17 12.38
CA ARG A 119 7.11 -5.55 12.18
C ARG A 119 6.62 -5.76 10.76
N LEU A 120 7.47 -5.49 9.78
CA LEU A 120 7.14 -5.61 8.37
C LEU A 120 6.85 -7.07 8.00
N SER A 121 7.69 -8.00 8.41
CA SER A 121 7.47 -9.44 8.14
C SER A 121 6.18 -9.95 8.78
N GLY A 122 5.88 -9.53 9.99
CA GLY A 122 4.63 -9.86 10.69
C GLY A 122 3.40 -9.34 9.95
N GLU A 123 3.41 -8.07 9.55
CA GLU A 123 2.29 -7.47 8.84
C GLU A 123 2.11 -8.07 7.43
N MET A 124 3.19 -8.38 6.73
CA MET A 124 3.13 -9.05 5.41
C MET A 124 2.50 -10.44 5.51
N MET A 125 2.88 -11.23 6.51
CA MET A 125 2.29 -12.56 6.73
C MET A 125 0.81 -12.47 7.10
N ASP A 126 0.44 -11.54 7.98
CA ASP A 126 -0.96 -11.32 8.36
C ASP A 126 -1.79 -10.86 7.15
N ALA A 127 -1.28 -9.92 6.36
CA ALA A 127 -1.96 -9.43 5.17
C ALA A 127 -2.12 -10.50 4.09
N ALA A 128 -1.14 -11.37 3.90
CA ALA A 128 -1.26 -12.51 3.00
C ALA A 128 -2.39 -13.47 3.39
N ASN A 129 -2.70 -13.54 4.68
CA ASN A 129 -3.81 -14.32 5.24
C ASN A 129 -5.10 -13.49 5.45
N ASN A 130 -5.23 -12.34 4.81
CA ASN A 130 -6.36 -11.40 4.97
C ASN A 130 -6.60 -10.95 6.42
N ARG A 131 -5.53 -10.77 7.18
CA ARG A 131 -5.53 -10.29 8.56
C ARG A 131 -4.65 -9.06 8.70
N GLY A 132 -4.66 -8.45 9.86
CA GLY A 132 -3.82 -7.32 10.19
C GLY A 132 -4.45 -5.95 9.92
N ASN A 133 -3.74 -4.91 10.37
CA ASN A 133 -4.26 -3.55 10.33
C ASN A 133 -4.30 -2.95 8.91
N ALA A 134 -3.44 -3.38 8.02
CA ALA A 134 -3.45 -2.93 6.63
C ALA A 134 -4.73 -3.41 5.90
N VAL A 135 -5.08 -4.67 6.07
CA VAL A 135 -6.32 -5.23 5.53
C VAL A 135 -7.56 -4.60 6.17
N LYS A 136 -7.51 -4.37 7.48
CA LYS A 136 -8.58 -3.65 8.18
C LYS A 136 -8.79 -2.25 7.60
N LYS A 137 -7.73 -1.54 7.26
CA LYS A 137 -7.83 -0.21 6.61
C LYS A 137 -8.53 -0.28 5.27
N ARG A 138 -8.26 -1.30 4.47
CA ARG A 138 -9.00 -1.56 3.22
C ARG A 138 -10.49 -1.79 3.50
N GLU A 139 -10.81 -2.66 4.45
CA GLU A 139 -12.19 -2.97 4.81
C GLU A 139 -12.96 -1.75 5.31
N ASP A 140 -12.33 -0.92 6.15
CA ASP A 140 -12.93 0.33 6.64
C ASP A 140 -13.17 1.31 5.47
N THR A 141 -12.26 1.37 4.51
CA THR A 141 -12.42 2.21 3.31
C THR A 141 -13.58 1.72 2.44
N HIS A 142 -13.69 0.41 2.23
CA HIS A 142 -14.81 -0.18 1.51
C HIS A 142 -16.13 0.04 2.25
N ARG A 143 -16.16 -0.11 3.57
CA ARG A 143 -17.36 0.14 4.40
C ARG A 143 -17.82 1.59 4.31
N MET A 144 -16.88 2.55 4.32
CA MET A 144 -17.21 3.97 4.11
C MET A 144 -17.78 4.23 2.72
N ALA A 145 -17.23 3.58 1.70
CA ALA A 145 -17.76 3.70 0.33
C ALA A 145 -19.17 3.12 0.21
N ASP A 146 -19.42 1.99 0.82
CA ASP A 146 -20.76 1.36 0.86
C ASP A 146 -21.76 2.22 1.61
N ALA A 147 -21.39 2.79 2.76
CA ALA A 147 -22.24 3.69 3.53
C ALA A 147 -22.63 4.96 2.75
N ASN A 148 -21.77 5.41 1.85
CA ASN A 148 -22.01 6.58 1.00
C ASN A 148 -22.50 6.23 -0.42
N ARG A 149 -22.89 5.00 -0.65
CA ARG A 149 -23.33 4.51 -1.97
C ARG A 149 -24.48 5.31 -2.57
N ALA A 150 -25.34 5.87 -1.74
CA ALA A 150 -26.45 6.73 -2.16
C ALA A 150 -25.98 7.98 -2.93
N PHE A 151 -24.74 8.45 -2.70
CA PHE A 151 -24.15 9.61 -3.38
C PHE A 151 -23.32 9.25 -4.62
N SER A 152 -23.34 8.01 -5.05
CA SER A 152 -22.56 7.54 -6.21
C SER A 152 -22.88 8.29 -7.51
N HIS A 153 -24.11 8.79 -7.66
CA HIS A 153 -24.55 9.60 -8.80
C HIS A 153 -23.91 11.01 -8.84
N TYR A 154 -23.28 11.47 -7.76
CA TYR A 154 -22.54 12.73 -7.72
C TYR A 154 -21.08 12.62 -8.23
N ARG A 155 -20.63 11.45 -8.64
CA ARG A 155 -19.29 11.29 -9.22
C ARG A 155 -19.21 12.02 -10.56
N TRP A 156 -18.01 12.54 -10.88
CA TRP A 156 -17.72 13.27 -12.11
C TRP A 156 -16.85 12.48 -13.06
#